data_c29ef523d7cce7b3b9f7ee89e31c7441
#
_entry.id   c29ef523d7cce7b3b9f7ee89e31c7441
#
_cell.length_a   1.000
_cell.length_b   1.000
_cell.length_c   1.000
_cell.angle_alpha   90.00
_cell.angle_beta   90.00
_cell.angle_gamma   90.00
#
_symmetry.space_group_name_H-M   'P 1'
#
loop_
_entity.id
_entity.type
_entity.pdbx_description
1 polymer ?
#
loop_
_entity_poly.entity_id
_entity_poly.type
_entity_poly.pdbx_seq_one_letter_code
_entity_poly.pdbx_strand_id
1 'polypeptide(L)'
;HPVLANVLLTADAGTDRLSLTGFDLNLGIQTSLAASVETSGAITLPARLLGEIVSRLASDSPLTLTTEESGEQVQLNSLSGSYQMRGMPADDYPDLPMVESGLTLKLQASGLVQALKGTLFASSSDEAKQLLTGVHLSFTDTNLEAAATDGHRLAVLQVNDALQAAAEGTEGEGAAFAVTLPARSLREVERLVSGWRSEDPISLFCDRGQV
;
A
#
# COMPACT_ATOMS: atom_id res chain seq x y z
N HIS A 1 15.25 6.26 -9.99
CA HIS A 1 15.55 4.89 -10.46
C HIS A 1 14.47 4.47 -11.47
N PRO A 2 14.84 4.10 -12.72
CA PRO A 2 13.87 3.68 -13.74
C PRO A 2 13.03 2.47 -13.30
N VAL A 3 13.61 1.56 -12.51
CA VAL A 3 12.94 0.35 -12.02
C VAL A 3 11.72 0.65 -11.12
N LEU A 4 11.68 1.81 -10.46
CA LEU A 4 10.55 2.22 -9.63
C LEU A 4 9.27 2.60 -10.42
N ALA A 5 9.38 2.75 -11.74
CA ALA A 5 8.21 2.86 -12.62
C ALA A 5 7.57 1.48 -12.91
N ASN A 6 8.26 0.41 -12.50
CA ASN A 6 7.82 -0.96 -12.66
C ASN A 6 7.13 -1.47 -11.39
N VAL A 7 6.38 -2.54 -11.53
CA VAL A 7 5.91 -3.41 -10.46
C VAL A 7 6.76 -4.66 -10.45
N LEU A 8 7.23 -5.08 -9.28
CA LEU A 8 7.92 -6.36 -9.09
C LEU A 8 6.87 -7.47 -8.99
N LEU A 9 7.02 -8.48 -9.83
CA LEU A 9 6.26 -9.73 -9.78
C LEU A 9 7.17 -10.83 -9.24
N THR A 10 6.70 -11.55 -8.23
CA THR A 10 7.40 -12.71 -7.67
C THR A 10 6.46 -13.90 -7.66
N ALA A 11 6.80 -14.93 -8.43
CA ALA A 11 6.08 -16.17 -8.51
C ALA A 11 6.76 -17.24 -7.65
N ASP A 12 6.00 -17.91 -6.80
CA ASP A 12 6.49 -18.95 -5.89
C ASP A 12 5.72 -20.27 -6.12
N ALA A 13 6.42 -21.25 -6.71
CA ALA A 13 5.86 -22.57 -6.98
C ALA A 13 5.67 -23.41 -5.70
N GLY A 14 6.35 -23.08 -4.60
CA GLY A 14 6.17 -23.79 -3.33
C GLY A 14 4.86 -23.47 -2.63
N THR A 15 4.32 -22.28 -2.86
CA THR A 15 3.09 -21.77 -2.25
C THR A 15 1.96 -21.52 -3.25
N ASP A 16 2.19 -21.72 -4.54
CA ASP A 16 1.25 -21.39 -5.63
C ASP A 16 0.72 -19.94 -5.53
N ARG A 17 1.65 -19.00 -5.38
CA ARG A 17 1.32 -17.57 -5.24
C ARG A 17 2.11 -16.68 -6.19
N LEU A 18 1.42 -15.65 -6.64
CA LEU A 18 2.03 -14.51 -7.33
C LEU A 18 1.91 -13.28 -6.42
N SER A 19 3.05 -12.70 -6.07
CA SER A 19 3.13 -11.45 -5.33
C SER A 19 3.44 -10.30 -6.27
N LEU A 20 2.82 -9.14 -6.02
CA LEU A 20 3.05 -7.89 -6.73
C LEU A 20 3.50 -6.84 -5.72
N THR A 21 4.61 -6.18 -6.00
CA THR A 21 5.15 -5.13 -5.15
C THR A 21 5.37 -3.86 -5.95
N GLY A 22 4.79 -2.76 -5.49
CA GLY A 22 5.03 -1.41 -5.98
C GLY A 22 5.68 -0.56 -4.90
N PHE A 23 6.69 0.26 -5.25
CA PHE A 23 7.40 1.10 -4.30
C PHE A 23 7.89 2.39 -4.95
N ASP A 24 7.66 3.54 -4.31
CA ASP A 24 8.12 4.86 -4.78
C ASP A 24 9.08 5.56 -3.81
N LEU A 25 9.67 4.80 -2.87
CA LEU A 25 10.53 5.24 -1.76
C LEU A 25 9.79 5.93 -0.61
N ASN A 26 8.53 6.31 -0.77
CA ASN A 26 7.68 6.89 0.28
C ASN A 26 6.51 5.99 0.63
N LEU A 27 6.00 5.25 -0.34
CA LEU A 27 4.89 4.33 -0.19
C LEU A 27 5.23 3.01 -0.87
N GLY A 28 5.18 1.92 -0.12
CA GLY A 28 5.26 0.57 -0.62
C GLY A 28 3.91 -0.11 -0.54
N ILE A 29 3.51 -0.82 -1.58
CA ILE A 29 2.30 -1.64 -1.62
C ILE A 29 2.69 -3.03 -2.08
N GLN A 30 2.31 -4.02 -1.29
CA GLN A 30 2.48 -5.43 -1.66
C GLN A 30 1.15 -6.16 -1.55
N THR A 31 0.86 -6.98 -2.52
CA THR A 31 -0.30 -7.89 -2.52
C THR A 31 0.12 -9.23 -3.05
N SER A 32 -0.65 -10.27 -2.70
CA SER A 32 -0.37 -11.62 -3.15
C SER A 32 -1.69 -12.32 -3.48
N LEU A 33 -1.71 -13.04 -4.58
CA LEU A 33 -2.88 -13.78 -5.06
C LEU A 33 -2.51 -15.24 -5.34
N ALA A 34 -3.49 -16.14 -5.27
CA ALA A 34 -3.33 -17.52 -5.66
C ALA A 34 -3.12 -17.59 -7.18
N ALA A 35 -2.13 -18.36 -7.60
CA ALA A 35 -1.79 -18.59 -9.00
C ALA A 35 -1.23 -20.00 -9.15
N SER A 36 -1.48 -20.64 -10.29
CA SER A 36 -0.77 -21.88 -10.62
C SER A 36 0.63 -21.51 -11.11
N VAL A 37 1.66 -21.86 -10.35
CA VAL A 37 3.04 -21.49 -10.63
C VAL A 37 3.84 -22.73 -11.00
N GLU A 38 4.23 -22.82 -12.26
CA GLU A 38 5.04 -23.95 -12.75
C GLU A 38 6.53 -23.81 -12.38
N THR A 39 7.03 -22.56 -12.39
CA THR A 39 8.43 -22.27 -12.08
C THR A 39 8.52 -20.97 -11.28
N SER A 40 9.22 -21.03 -10.15
CA SER A 40 9.49 -19.84 -9.33
C SER A 40 10.40 -18.87 -10.06
N GLY A 41 10.16 -17.58 -9.89
CA GLY A 41 10.99 -16.54 -10.47
C GLY A 41 10.48 -15.14 -10.12
N ALA A 42 11.28 -14.14 -10.46
CA ALA A 42 10.93 -12.75 -10.25
C ALA A 42 11.34 -11.86 -11.41
N ILE A 43 10.53 -10.88 -11.74
CA ILE A 43 10.77 -9.90 -12.80
C ILE A 43 10.02 -8.60 -12.49
N THR A 44 10.54 -7.49 -12.97
CA THR A 44 9.81 -6.22 -12.90
C THR A 44 9.21 -5.86 -14.26
N LEU A 45 7.97 -5.37 -14.27
CA LEU A 45 7.25 -4.95 -15.47
C LEU A 45 6.77 -3.50 -15.34
N PRO A 46 6.71 -2.74 -16.47
CA PRO A 46 6.15 -1.40 -16.48
C PRO A 46 4.72 -1.38 -15.88
N ALA A 47 4.58 -0.81 -14.68
CA ALA A 47 3.34 -0.90 -13.90
C ALA A 47 2.13 -0.33 -14.64
N ARG A 48 2.31 0.82 -15.32
CA ARG A 48 1.26 1.47 -16.09
C ARG A 48 0.79 0.61 -17.26
N LEU A 49 1.74 0.07 -18.03
CA LEU A 49 1.42 -0.76 -19.20
C LEU A 49 0.71 -2.05 -18.78
N LEU A 50 1.23 -2.74 -17.75
CA LEU A 50 0.58 -3.92 -17.19
C LEU A 50 -0.84 -3.61 -16.74
N GLY A 51 -1.03 -2.52 -15.98
CA GLY A 51 -2.35 -2.08 -15.51
C GLY A 51 -3.31 -1.74 -16.66
N GLU A 52 -2.85 -1.06 -17.70
CA GLU A 52 -3.67 -0.74 -18.89
C GLU A 52 -4.09 -2.00 -19.65
N ILE A 53 -3.22 -3.00 -19.77
CA ILE A 53 -3.55 -4.27 -20.43
C ILE A 53 -4.57 -5.03 -19.57
N VAL A 54 -4.26 -5.28 -18.30
CA VAL A 54 -5.10 -6.09 -17.41
C VAL A 54 -6.49 -5.47 -17.22
N SER A 55 -6.58 -4.14 -17.12
CA SER A 55 -7.88 -3.45 -16.96
C SER A 55 -8.83 -3.60 -18.15
N ARG A 56 -8.32 -3.99 -19.32
CA ARG A 56 -9.12 -4.22 -20.55
C ARG A 56 -9.43 -5.69 -20.81
N LEU A 57 -8.87 -6.59 -20.02
CA LEU A 57 -9.19 -8.01 -20.12
C LEU A 57 -10.50 -8.32 -19.40
N ALA A 58 -11.20 -9.35 -19.87
CA ALA A 58 -12.37 -9.84 -19.18
C ALA A 58 -11.98 -10.42 -17.82
N SER A 59 -12.73 -10.10 -16.77
CA SER A 59 -12.41 -10.45 -15.38
C SER A 59 -12.41 -11.96 -15.08
N ASP A 60 -13.05 -12.74 -15.93
CA ASP A 60 -13.16 -14.21 -15.85
C ASP A 60 -12.17 -14.93 -16.78
N SER A 61 -11.34 -14.18 -17.52
CA SER A 61 -10.38 -14.76 -18.45
C SER A 61 -9.10 -15.20 -17.71
N PRO A 62 -8.68 -16.47 -17.85
CA PRO A 62 -7.40 -16.90 -17.33
C PRO A 62 -6.27 -16.11 -18.01
N LEU A 63 -5.28 -15.73 -17.21
CA LEU A 63 -4.12 -14.98 -17.63
C LEU A 63 -2.87 -15.81 -17.36
N THR A 64 -2.06 -16.01 -18.39
CA THR A 64 -0.79 -16.73 -18.28
C THR A 64 0.37 -15.78 -18.54
N LEU A 65 1.33 -15.77 -17.63
CA LEU A 65 2.58 -15.03 -17.76
C LEU A 65 3.72 -16.03 -17.95
N THR A 66 4.51 -15.83 -18.99
CA THR A 66 5.71 -16.62 -19.25
C THR A 66 6.90 -15.68 -19.51
N THR A 67 8.04 -16.01 -18.93
CA THR A 67 9.30 -15.33 -19.22
C THR A 67 10.08 -16.09 -20.28
N GLU A 68 10.73 -15.41 -21.22
CA GLU A 68 11.68 -16.03 -22.15
C GLU A 68 12.98 -16.39 -21.40
N GLU A 69 13.77 -17.29 -21.98
CA GLU A 69 15.07 -17.73 -21.42
C GLU A 69 16.04 -16.56 -21.16
N SER A 70 15.92 -15.47 -21.91
CA SER A 70 16.71 -14.23 -21.68
C SER A 70 16.36 -13.51 -20.39
N GLY A 71 15.19 -13.81 -19.77
CA GLY A 71 14.72 -13.17 -18.55
C GLY A 71 14.27 -11.71 -18.72
N GLU A 72 14.35 -11.13 -19.92
CA GLU A 72 14.00 -9.71 -20.14
C GLU A 72 12.62 -9.51 -20.76
N GLN A 73 12.06 -10.52 -21.40
CA GLN A 73 10.77 -10.44 -22.06
C GLN A 73 9.74 -11.32 -21.35
N VAL A 74 8.57 -10.74 -21.15
CA VAL A 74 7.40 -11.42 -20.57
C VAL A 74 6.30 -11.45 -21.60
N GLN A 75 5.80 -12.63 -21.87
CA GLN A 75 4.61 -12.84 -22.68
C GLN A 75 3.42 -13.02 -21.74
N LEU A 76 2.38 -12.22 -21.98
CA LEU A 76 1.12 -12.25 -21.27
C LEU A 76 0.06 -12.74 -22.23
N ASN A 77 -0.49 -13.92 -21.98
CA ASN A 77 -1.50 -14.58 -22.82
C ASN A 77 -2.85 -14.60 -22.12
N SER A 78 -3.88 -14.25 -22.86
CA SER A 78 -5.28 -14.31 -22.45
C SER A 78 -6.14 -14.90 -23.58
N LEU A 79 -7.40 -15.16 -23.31
CA LEU A 79 -8.35 -15.62 -24.36
C LEU A 79 -8.51 -14.57 -25.47
N SER A 80 -8.34 -13.29 -25.18
CA SER A 80 -8.54 -12.18 -26.11
C SER A 80 -7.28 -11.81 -26.90
N GLY A 81 -6.11 -12.33 -26.55
CA GLY A 81 -4.86 -12.03 -27.25
C GLY A 81 -3.59 -12.29 -26.46
N SER A 82 -2.48 -12.04 -27.10
CA SER A 82 -1.14 -12.16 -26.55
C SER A 82 -0.45 -10.80 -26.58
N TYR A 83 0.22 -10.45 -25.49
CA TYR A 83 0.97 -9.22 -25.31
C TYR A 83 2.40 -9.55 -24.92
N GLN A 84 3.34 -8.80 -25.46
CA GLN A 84 4.76 -8.93 -25.11
C GLN A 84 5.23 -7.64 -24.46
N MET A 85 5.86 -7.77 -23.31
CA MET A 85 6.38 -6.65 -22.53
C MET A 85 7.85 -6.91 -22.20
N ARG A 86 8.64 -5.83 -22.24
CA ARG A 86 10.02 -5.89 -21.76
C ARG A 86 10.04 -5.57 -20.26
N GLY A 87 10.63 -6.48 -19.50
CA GLY A 87 10.88 -6.32 -18.06
C GLY A 87 12.30 -5.86 -17.77
N MET A 88 12.59 -5.72 -16.49
CA MET A 88 13.95 -5.52 -15.97
C MET A 88 14.21 -6.57 -14.88
N PRO A 89 15.47 -6.91 -14.61
CA PRO A 89 15.84 -7.82 -13.55
C PRO A 89 15.24 -7.40 -12.20
N ALA A 90 14.81 -8.38 -11.40
CA ALA A 90 14.26 -8.14 -10.08
C ALA A 90 15.31 -7.65 -9.08
N ASP A 91 16.58 -8.03 -9.28
CA ASP A 91 17.70 -7.69 -8.38
C ASP A 91 17.95 -6.18 -8.25
N ASP A 92 17.52 -5.40 -9.26
CA ASP A 92 17.61 -3.93 -9.24
C ASP A 92 16.45 -3.27 -8.46
N TYR A 93 15.43 -4.05 -8.05
CA TYR A 93 14.27 -3.53 -7.33
C TYR A 93 14.57 -3.45 -5.84
N PRO A 94 14.39 -2.28 -5.20
CA PRO A 94 14.69 -2.14 -3.77
C PRO A 94 13.72 -2.96 -2.91
N ASP A 95 14.23 -3.54 -1.85
CA ASP A 95 13.41 -4.20 -0.85
C ASP A 95 12.48 -3.22 -0.16
N LEU A 96 11.26 -3.69 0.14
CA LEU A 96 10.36 -2.91 1.00
C LEU A 96 10.91 -2.91 2.43
N PRO A 97 11.09 -1.72 3.02
CA PRO A 97 11.42 -1.66 4.43
C PRO A 97 10.25 -2.21 5.26
N MET A 98 10.54 -3.14 6.13
CA MET A 98 9.56 -3.75 7.03
C MET A 98 9.72 -3.20 8.45
N VAL A 99 8.59 -2.91 9.10
CA VAL A 99 8.60 -2.57 10.53
C VAL A 99 8.72 -3.87 11.32
N GLU A 100 9.94 -4.19 11.79
CA GLU A 100 10.22 -5.42 12.55
C GLU A 100 9.90 -5.28 14.03
N SER A 101 9.96 -4.05 14.56
CA SER A 101 9.72 -3.76 15.96
C SER A 101 9.04 -2.40 16.07
N GLY A 102 8.09 -2.27 17.00
CA GLY A 102 7.37 -1.01 17.19
C GLY A 102 5.98 -1.21 17.77
N LEU A 103 5.18 -0.17 17.72
CA LEU A 103 3.81 -0.18 18.20
C LEU A 103 2.90 -0.84 17.13
N THR A 104 2.05 -1.75 17.57
CA THR A 104 1.00 -2.32 16.74
C THR A 104 -0.36 -1.79 17.20
N LEU A 105 -1.08 -1.16 16.29
CA LEU A 105 -2.44 -0.65 16.51
C LEU A 105 -3.42 -1.41 15.60
N LYS A 106 -4.60 -1.71 16.13
CA LYS A 106 -5.70 -2.28 15.35
C LYS A 106 -6.80 -1.24 15.19
N LEU A 107 -7.06 -0.85 13.96
CA LEU A 107 -8.02 0.18 13.59
C LEU A 107 -9.22 -0.40 12.84
N GLN A 108 -10.39 0.16 13.07
CA GLN A 108 -11.52 -0.08 12.18
C GLN A 108 -11.30 0.67 10.85
N ALA A 109 -11.44 -0.04 9.73
CA ALA A 109 -11.28 0.52 8.39
C ALA A 109 -12.15 1.76 8.16
N SER A 110 -13.41 1.70 8.61
CA SER A 110 -14.37 2.82 8.51
C SER A 110 -13.90 4.06 9.28
N GLY A 111 -13.32 3.89 10.47
CA GLY A 111 -12.79 4.97 11.29
C GLY A 111 -11.61 5.68 10.61
N LEU A 112 -10.68 4.91 10.06
CA LEU A 112 -9.56 5.47 9.31
C LEU A 112 -10.04 6.24 8.07
N VAL A 113 -10.93 5.65 7.27
CA VAL A 113 -11.50 6.31 6.08
C VAL A 113 -12.22 7.61 6.46
N GLN A 114 -13.01 7.61 7.53
CA GLN A 114 -13.69 8.80 8.01
C GLN A 114 -12.69 9.90 8.40
N ALA A 115 -11.65 9.56 9.15
CA ALA A 115 -10.61 10.50 9.56
C ALA A 115 -9.89 11.11 8.35
N LEU A 116 -9.49 10.28 7.40
CA LEU A 116 -8.78 10.73 6.19
C LEU A 116 -9.65 11.59 5.28
N LYS A 117 -10.91 11.20 5.00
CA LYS A 117 -11.86 12.00 4.21
C LYS A 117 -12.14 13.37 4.84
N GLY A 118 -12.18 13.41 6.17
CA GLY A 118 -12.43 14.64 6.91
C GLY A 118 -11.26 15.62 6.96
N THR A 119 -10.04 15.19 6.62
CA THR A 119 -8.83 16.02 6.84
C THR A 119 -7.95 16.18 5.60
N LEU A 120 -7.84 15.20 4.71
CA LEU A 120 -6.93 15.22 3.55
C LEU A 120 -7.07 16.46 2.66
N PHE A 121 -8.28 17.02 2.54
CA PHE A 121 -8.53 18.20 1.70
C PHE A 121 -7.87 19.49 2.24
N ALA A 122 -7.54 19.51 3.53
CA ALA A 122 -6.92 20.67 4.17
C ALA A 122 -5.39 20.63 4.14
N SER A 123 -4.76 19.53 3.69
CA SER A 123 -3.31 19.46 3.53
C SER A 123 -2.82 20.35 2.39
N SER A 124 -1.60 20.88 2.51
CA SER A 124 -0.96 21.68 1.47
C SER A 124 -0.51 20.80 0.30
N SER A 125 -0.59 21.34 -0.92
CA SER A 125 0.05 20.77 -2.10
C SER A 125 1.44 21.39 -2.38
N ASP A 126 1.85 22.37 -1.59
CA ASP A 126 3.12 23.07 -1.74
C ASP A 126 4.24 22.26 -1.05
N GLU A 127 5.07 21.60 -1.84
CA GLU A 127 6.18 20.77 -1.35
C GLU A 127 7.26 21.58 -0.60
N ALA A 128 7.30 22.90 -0.77
CA ALA A 128 8.19 23.75 0.02
C ALA A 128 7.77 23.84 1.50
N LYS A 129 6.50 23.55 1.79
CA LYS A 129 5.93 23.51 3.15
C LYS A 129 5.78 22.09 3.66
N GLN A 130 6.86 21.31 3.70
CA GLN A 130 6.85 19.86 3.96
C GLN A 130 5.93 19.43 5.12
N LEU A 131 5.99 20.14 6.27
CA LEU A 131 5.17 19.81 7.44
C LEU A 131 3.66 19.93 7.17
N LEU A 132 3.25 20.80 6.23
CA LEU A 132 1.84 21.02 5.90
C LEU A 132 1.34 20.09 4.80
N THR A 133 2.23 19.34 4.15
CA THR A 133 1.83 18.35 3.13
C THR A 133 1.36 17.02 3.73
N GLY A 134 1.43 16.89 5.06
CA GLY A 134 1.02 15.70 5.80
C GLY A 134 -0.34 15.85 6.47
N VAL A 135 -0.81 14.71 6.97
CA VAL A 135 -1.90 14.63 7.95
C VAL A 135 -1.30 14.09 9.26
N HIS A 136 -1.55 14.80 10.33
CA HIS A 136 -1.18 14.39 11.68
C HIS A 136 -2.24 13.45 12.22
N LEU A 137 -1.83 12.25 12.60
CA LEU A 137 -2.67 11.22 13.22
C LEU A 137 -2.23 11.05 14.66
N SER A 138 -3.14 11.21 15.60
CA SER A 138 -2.92 11.00 17.03
C SER A 138 -3.85 9.89 17.54
N PHE A 139 -3.25 8.92 18.17
CA PHE A 139 -3.93 7.75 18.73
C PHE A 139 -3.88 7.84 20.24
N THR A 140 -5.05 7.87 20.89
CA THR A 140 -5.15 7.95 22.34
C THR A 140 -6.28 7.04 22.81
N ASP A 141 -5.96 6.10 23.67
CA ASP A 141 -6.89 5.08 24.15
C ASP A 141 -7.57 4.33 22.99
N THR A 142 -8.86 4.55 22.77
CA THR A 142 -9.62 3.97 21.65
C THR A 142 -9.88 4.96 20.52
N ASN A 143 -9.38 6.20 20.62
CA ASN A 143 -9.72 7.30 19.72
C ASN A 143 -8.63 7.57 18.70
N LEU A 144 -9.04 7.98 17.51
CA LEU A 144 -8.19 8.52 16.46
C LEU A 144 -8.55 9.99 16.24
N GLU A 145 -7.59 10.87 16.41
CA GLU A 145 -7.67 12.25 15.96
C GLU A 145 -6.81 12.43 14.72
N ALA A 146 -7.37 13.05 13.69
CA ALA A 146 -6.65 13.43 12.47
C ALA A 146 -6.71 14.94 12.29
N ALA A 147 -5.58 15.57 11.93
CA ALA A 147 -5.47 16.99 11.68
C ALA A 147 -4.64 17.30 10.44
N ALA A 148 -5.08 18.27 9.65
CA ALA A 148 -4.33 18.77 8.49
C ALA A 148 -4.58 20.26 8.29
N THR A 149 -3.55 20.98 7.80
CA THR A 149 -3.63 22.40 7.49
C THR A 149 -2.74 22.76 6.30
N ASP A 150 -3.13 23.78 5.54
CA ASP A 150 -2.31 24.41 4.49
C ASP A 150 -1.83 25.81 4.89
N GLY A 151 -2.14 26.24 6.14
CA GLY A 151 -1.84 27.56 6.67
C GLY A 151 -2.98 28.58 6.47
N HIS A 152 -4.00 28.26 5.67
CA HIS A 152 -5.20 29.11 5.47
C HIS A 152 -6.46 28.46 6.06
N ARG A 153 -6.48 27.15 6.15
CA ARG A 153 -7.55 26.36 6.74
C ARG A 153 -6.97 25.24 7.60
N LEU A 154 -7.72 24.82 8.57
CA LEU A 154 -7.41 23.70 9.46
C LEU A 154 -8.63 22.76 9.47
N ALA A 155 -8.39 21.48 9.26
CA ALA A 155 -9.38 20.43 9.51
C ALA A 155 -8.88 19.56 10.65
N VAL A 156 -9.75 19.32 11.65
CA VAL A 156 -9.52 18.40 12.74
C VAL A 156 -10.73 17.51 12.85
N LEU A 157 -10.53 16.21 12.89
CA LEU A 157 -11.60 15.24 13.07
C LEU A 157 -11.19 14.21 14.11
N GLN A 158 -12.05 14.02 15.10
CA GLN A 158 -11.93 12.95 16.09
C GLN A 158 -12.92 11.84 15.77
N VAL A 159 -12.42 10.62 15.73
CA VAL A 159 -13.21 9.39 15.59
C VAL A 159 -13.08 8.60 16.86
N ASN A 160 -14.20 8.47 17.60
CA ASN A 160 -14.23 7.70 18.81
C ASN A 160 -14.33 6.21 18.50
N ASP A 161 -13.76 5.39 19.36
CA ASP A 161 -13.76 3.92 19.24
C ASP A 161 -13.22 3.41 17.89
N ALA A 162 -12.31 4.19 17.29
CA ALA A 162 -11.64 3.82 16.05
C ALA A 162 -10.61 2.70 16.23
N LEU A 163 -10.04 2.58 17.45
CA LEU A 163 -9.08 1.54 17.79
C LEU A 163 -9.76 0.41 18.55
N GLN A 164 -9.35 -0.80 18.29
CA GLN A 164 -9.65 -1.91 19.17
C GLN A 164 -8.74 -1.84 20.40
N ALA A 165 -9.29 -2.06 21.58
CA ALA A 165 -8.50 -2.14 22.79
C ALA A 165 -7.37 -3.16 22.62
N ALA A 166 -6.16 -2.80 23.03
CA ALA A 166 -5.03 -3.71 23.01
C ALA A 166 -5.37 -4.98 23.79
N ALA A 167 -5.02 -6.14 23.26
CA ALA A 167 -5.14 -7.38 24.02
C ALA A 167 -4.25 -7.28 25.26
N GLU A 168 -4.75 -7.71 26.43
CA GLU A 168 -4.00 -7.72 27.68
C GLU A 168 -2.61 -8.36 27.48
N GLY A 169 -1.56 -7.64 27.81
CA GLY A 169 -0.19 -8.13 27.74
C GLY A 169 0.76 -7.42 26.76
N THR A 170 0.32 -6.41 26.04
CA THR A 170 1.22 -5.57 25.23
C THR A 170 1.73 -4.43 26.13
N GLU A 171 3.05 -4.42 26.41
CA GLU A 171 3.70 -3.30 27.10
C GLU A 171 3.49 -2.03 26.29
N GLY A 172 2.61 -1.14 26.76
CA GLY A 172 2.23 0.09 26.08
C GLY A 172 0.79 0.54 26.34
N GLU A 173 0.10 -0.01 27.36
CA GLU A 173 -1.22 0.46 27.76
C GLU A 173 -1.23 1.96 27.99
N GLY A 174 -2.03 2.69 27.19
CA GLY A 174 -2.28 4.12 27.35
C GLY A 174 -1.23 5.05 26.77
N ALA A 175 -0.24 4.57 26.02
CA ALA A 175 0.73 5.45 25.38
C ALA A 175 0.07 6.18 24.19
N ALA A 176 -0.11 7.50 24.32
CA ALA A 176 -0.47 8.34 23.20
C ALA A 176 0.64 8.23 22.11
N PHE A 177 0.27 7.79 20.93
CA PHE A 177 1.15 7.74 19.77
C PHE A 177 0.67 8.75 18.74
N ALA A 178 1.61 9.48 18.16
CA ALA A 178 1.27 10.43 17.10
C ALA A 178 2.31 10.39 15.98
N VAL A 179 1.83 10.51 14.74
CA VAL A 179 2.66 10.49 13.55
C VAL A 179 2.09 11.44 12.50
N THR A 180 2.96 12.07 11.71
CA THR A 180 2.55 12.85 10.55
C THR A 180 2.95 12.10 9.29
N LEU A 181 1.96 11.71 8.49
CA LEU A 181 2.16 10.95 7.27
C LEU A 181 1.87 11.82 6.05
N PRO A 182 2.62 11.62 4.93
CA PRO A 182 2.38 12.36 3.70
C PRO A 182 0.95 12.18 3.19
N ALA A 183 0.25 13.28 2.94
CA ALA A 183 -1.13 13.24 2.45
C ALA A 183 -1.25 12.53 1.09
N ARG A 184 -0.18 12.55 0.27
CA ARG A 184 -0.14 11.82 -0.99
C ARG A 184 -0.27 10.31 -0.76
N SER A 185 0.51 9.75 0.16
CA SER A 185 0.44 8.34 0.52
C SER A 185 -0.91 7.98 1.17
N LEU A 186 -1.39 8.84 2.06
CA LEU A 186 -2.68 8.62 2.74
C LEU A 186 -3.89 8.67 1.79
N ARG A 187 -3.84 9.42 0.68
CA ARG A 187 -4.88 9.37 -0.37
C ARG A 187 -4.96 8.00 -1.03
N GLU A 188 -3.82 7.37 -1.29
CA GLU A 188 -3.82 6.01 -1.84
C GLU A 188 -4.33 4.99 -0.80
N VAL A 189 -3.93 5.12 0.46
CA VAL A 189 -4.45 4.29 1.56
C VAL A 189 -5.97 4.47 1.68
N GLU A 190 -6.47 5.71 1.69
CA GLU A 190 -7.91 6.02 1.76
C GLU A 190 -8.66 5.37 0.58
N ARG A 191 -8.13 5.46 -0.64
CA ARG A 191 -8.73 4.86 -1.83
C ARG A 191 -8.82 3.34 -1.73
N LEU A 192 -7.75 2.69 -1.28
CA LEU A 192 -7.70 1.24 -1.11
C LEU A 192 -8.65 0.76 -0.01
N VAL A 193 -8.60 1.42 1.15
CA VAL A 193 -9.40 1.05 2.32
C VAL A 193 -10.88 1.37 2.13
N SER A 194 -11.24 2.43 1.39
CA SER A 194 -12.64 2.72 1.05
C SER A 194 -13.33 1.62 0.24
N GLY A 195 -12.56 0.83 -0.50
CA GLY A 195 -13.04 -0.35 -1.22
C GLY A 195 -13.09 -1.64 -0.38
N TRP A 196 -12.58 -1.60 0.83
CA TRP A 196 -12.49 -2.76 1.71
C TRP A 196 -13.87 -3.18 2.21
N ARG A 197 -14.25 -4.41 1.95
CA ARG A 197 -15.57 -4.95 2.32
C ARG A 197 -15.54 -5.83 3.57
N SER A 198 -14.35 -6.07 4.12
CA SER A 198 -14.21 -6.83 5.36
C SER A 198 -14.47 -5.93 6.58
N GLU A 199 -15.08 -6.48 7.61
CA GLU A 199 -15.18 -5.86 8.93
C GLU A 199 -13.92 -6.10 9.78
N ASP A 200 -12.95 -6.84 9.24
CA ASP A 200 -11.70 -7.11 9.94
C ASP A 200 -10.92 -5.80 10.19
N PRO A 201 -10.28 -5.68 11.34
CA PRO A 201 -9.49 -4.50 11.66
C PRO A 201 -8.23 -4.43 10.78
N ILE A 202 -7.81 -3.22 10.49
CA ILE A 202 -6.51 -2.92 9.87
C ILE A 202 -5.47 -2.91 10.96
N SER A 203 -4.37 -3.61 10.77
CA SER A 203 -3.21 -3.52 11.66
C SER A 203 -2.24 -2.46 11.14
N LEU A 204 -1.91 -1.48 11.98
CA LEU A 204 -0.84 -0.53 11.76
C LEU A 204 0.37 -0.94 12.58
N PHE A 205 1.51 -1.03 11.92
CA PHE A 205 2.80 -1.27 12.55
C PHE A 205 3.60 0.01 12.44
N CYS A 206 3.94 0.61 13.55
CA CYS A 206 4.56 1.93 13.59
C CYS A 206 5.88 1.87 14.34
N ASP A 207 6.93 2.45 13.73
CA ASP A 207 8.17 2.77 14.41
C ASP A 207 8.51 4.27 14.25
N ARG A 208 9.75 4.66 14.58
CA ARG A 208 10.17 6.08 14.53
C ARG A 208 10.31 6.65 13.13
N GLY A 209 10.23 5.85 12.08
CA GLY A 209 10.47 6.27 10.70
C GLY A 209 9.48 5.71 9.69
N GLN A 210 8.65 4.76 10.08
CA GLN A 210 7.78 4.01 9.16
C GLN A 210 6.42 3.66 9.80
N VAL A 211 5.43 3.53 8.96
CA VAL A 211 4.09 3.02 9.30
C VAL A 211 3.63 2.09 8.20
#